data_8b954c2f252c9c67b1f2585c54c5ec8a
#
_entry.id   8b954c2f252c9c67b1f2585c54c5ec8a
#
_cell.length_a   1.000
_cell.length_b   1.000
_cell.length_c   1.000
_cell.angle_alpha   90.00
_cell.angle_beta   90.00
_cell.angle_gamma   90.00
#
_symmetry.space_group_name_H-M   'P 1'
#
loop_
_entity.id
_entity.type
_entity.pdbx_description
1 polymer ?
#
loop_
_entity_poly.entity_id
_entity_poly.type
_entity_poly.pdbx_seq_one_letter_code
_entity_poly.pdbx_strand_id
1 'polypeptide(L)' 'MDLSNYRRMDPHLLLGLVNTELRNYSESLDDLAKTHDLDEEALVAKLAEAGYVYQPEQQQFR' A
#
# COMPACT_ATOMS: atom_id res chain seq x y z
N MET A 1 -3.76 8.47 -9.30
CA MET A 1 -3.20 8.55 -7.93
C MET A 1 -1.69 8.44 -8.01
N ASP A 2 -0.99 9.31 -7.33
CA ASP A 2 0.47 9.31 -7.34
C ASP A 2 1.00 8.82 -5.99
N LEU A 3 1.67 7.68 -6.00
CA LEU A 3 2.27 7.09 -4.81
C LEU A 3 3.79 7.22 -4.77
N SER A 4 4.36 8.05 -5.66
CA SER A 4 5.81 8.20 -5.73
C SER A 4 6.45 8.72 -4.44
N ASN A 5 5.68 9.46 -3.63
CA ASN A 5 6.14 9.99 -2.36
C ASN A 5 5.81 9.10 -1.15
N TYR A 6 5.48 7.85 -1.40
CA TYR A 6 4.98 6.98 -0.33
C TYR A 6 5.90 6.90 0.89
N ARG A 7 7.21 7.01 0.69
CA ARG A 7 8.17 6.94 1.80
C ARG A 7 8.10 8.16 2.72
N ARG A 8 7.61 9.29 2.22
CA ARG A 8 7.49 10.54 2.97
C ARG A 8 6.08 10.80 3.46
N MET A 9 5.12 10.00 3.02
CA MET A 9 3.74 10.19 3.42
C MET A 9 3.51 9.75 4.85
N ASP A 10 2.52 10.39 5.48
CA ASP A 10 1.98 9.89 6.74
C ASP A 10 1.44 8.49 6.49
N PRO A 11 1.84 7.48 7.27
CA PRO A 11 1.37 6.11 7.03
C PRO A 11 -0.14 5.96 7.12
N HIS A 12 -0.82 6.77 7.90
CA HIS A 12 -2.29 6.72 7.99
C HIS A 12 -2.94 7.19 6.68
N LEU A 13 -2.38 8.24 6.07
CA LEU A 13 -2.84 8.71 4.77
C LEU A 13 -2.52 7.67 3.71
N LEU A 14 -1.31 7.16 3.73
CA LEU A 14 -0.87 6.15 2.78
C LEU A 14 -1.74 4.90 2.84
N LEU A 15 -2.12 4.47 4.04
CA LEU A 15 -3.01 3.33 4.24
C LEU A 15 -4.31 3.50 3.45
N GLY A 16 -4.94 4.67 3.56
CA GLY A 16 -6.19 4.95 2.86
C GLY A 16 -6.03 4.89 1.36
N LEU A 17 -4.96 5.49 0.85
CA LEU A 17 -4.68 5.51 -0.59
C LEU A 17 -4.40 4.10 -1.12
N VAL A 18 -3.56 3.34 -0.41
CA VAL A 18 -3.19 1.99 -0.82
C VAL A 18 -4.41 1.06 -0.79
N ASN A 19 -5.21 1.12 0.25
CA ASN A 19 -6.40 0.28 0.34
C ASN A 19 -7.43 0.62 -0.74
N THR A 20 -7.59 1.89 -1.07
CA THR A 20 -8.47 2.31 -2.16
C THR A 20 -7.98 1.75 -3.49
N GLU A 21 -6.68 1.83 -3.73
CA GLU A 21 -6.08 1.30 -4.95
C GLU A 21 -6.25 -0.21 -5.05
N LEU A 22 -6.00 -0.93 -3.96
CA LEU A 22 -6.16 -2.38 -3.91
C LEU A 22 -7.61 -2.79 -4.18
N ARG A 23 -8.55 -2.02 -3.64
CA ARG A 23 -9.96 -2.31 -3.77
C ARG A 23 -10.50 -2.07 -5.18
N ASN A 24 -10.06 -0.98 -5.82
CA ASN A 24 -10.67 -0.51 -7.06
C ASN A 24 -9.86 -0.76 -8.31
N TYR A 25 -8.52 -0.81 -8.21
CA TYR A 25 -7.67 -0.75 -9.40
C TYR A 25 -6.61 -1.84 -9.48
N SER A 26 -6.33 -2.51 -8.39
CA SER A 26 -5.25 -3.51 -8.34
C SER A 26 -5.80 -4.86 -7.91
N GLU A 27 -5.27 -5.93 -8.51
CA GLU A 27 -5.69 -7.28 -8.16
C GLU A 27 -5.00 -7.82 -6.91
N SER A 28 -3.83 -7.26 -6.59
CA SER A 28 -3.05 -7.70 -5.45
C SER A 28 -2.04 -6.62 -5.07
N LEU A 29 -1.37 -6.80 -3.94
CA LEU A 29 -0.32 -5.89 -3.52
C LEU A 29 0.85 -5.89 -4.51
N ASP A 30 1.21 -7.06 -5.03
CA ASP A 30 2.24 -7.18 -6.03
C ASP A 30 1.88 -6.39 -7.30
N ASP A 31 0.65 -6.50 -7.74
CA ASP A 31 0.15 -5.76 -8.89
C ASP A 31 0.21 -4.25 -8.67
N LEU A 32 -0.20 -3.81 -7.49
CA LEU A 32 -0.12 -2.40 -7.12
C LEU A 32 1.32 -1.90 -7.17
N ALA A 33 2.24 -2.64 -6.58
CA ALA A 33 3.64 -2.24 -6.53
C ALA A 33 4.24 -2.13 -7.93
N LYS A 34 3.91 -3.06 -8.81
CA LYS A 34 4.39 -3.02 -10.19
C LYS A 34 3.79 -1.86 -10.98
N THR A 35 2.50 -1.63 -10.80
CA THR A 35 1.79 -0.55 -11.52
C THR A 35 2.35 0.82 -11.16
N HIS A 36 2.68 1.03 -9.89
CA HIS A 36 3.19 2.31 -9.42
C HIS A 36 4.70 2.36 -9.28
N ASP A 37 5.38 1.29 -9.69
CA ASP A 37 6.84 1.19 -9.61
C ASP A 37 7.36 1.42 -8.19
N LEU A 38 6.75 0.72 -7.23
CA LEU A 38 7.11 0.79 -5.82
C LEU A 38 7.88 -0.45 -5.39
N ASP A 39 8.68 -0.29 -4.33
CA ASP A 39 9.26 -1.43 -3.63
C ASP A 39 8.21 -1.97 -2.66
N GLU A 40 7.68 -3.15 -2.93
CA GLU A 40 6.64 -3.76 -2.13
C GLU A 40 7.07 -3.93 -0.67
N GLU A 41 8.31 -4.38 -0.45
CA GLU A 41 8.82 -4.56 0.91
C GLU A 41 8.90 -3.24 1.67
N ALA A 42 9.33 -2.18 1.00
CA ALA A 42 9.41 -0.86 1.62
C ALA A 42 8.02 -0.34 1.97
N LEU A 43 7.05 -0.57 1.10
CA LEU A 43 5.66 -0.17 1.36
C LEU A 43 5.09 -0.91 2.57
N VAL A 44 5.30 -2.22 2.62
CA VAL A 44 4.84 -3.03 3.75
C VAL A 44 5.50 -2.56 5.05
N ALA A 45 6.81 -2.31 5.02
CA ALA A 45 7.54 -1.83 6.21
C ALA A 45 7.02 -0.47 6.67
N LYS A 46 6.75 0.42 5.72
CA LYS A 46 6.23 1.76 6.01
C LYS A 46 4.90 1.68 6.77
N LEU A 47 3.99 0.86 6.29
CA LEU A 47 2.68 0.70 6.92
C LEU A 47 2.78 -0.07 8.24
N ALA A 48 3.73 -1.00 8.34
CA ALA A 48 3.95 -1.74 9.59
C ALA A 48 4.41 -0.82 10.73
N GLU A 49 5.13 0.25 10.42
CA GLU A 49 5.54 1.24 11.43
C GLU A 49 4.34 1.85 12.15
N ALA A 50 3.21 1.96 11.48
CA ALA A 50 1.98 2.49 12.06
C ALA A 50 1.05 1.39 12.58
N GLY A 51 1.50 0.14 12.56
CA GLY A 51 0.73 -0.98 13.07
C GLY A 51 -0.20 -1.64 12.05
N TYR A 52 -0.04 -1.33 10.76
CA TYR A 52 -0.88 -1.92 9.71
C TYR A 52 -0.16 -3.05 9.01
N VAL A 53 -0.84 -4.19 8.88
CA VAL A 53 -0.29 -5.39 8.26
C VAL A 53 -1.19 -5.80 7.10
N TYR A 54 -0.57 -6.21 5.99
CA TYR A 54 -1.31 -6.65 4.82
C TYR A 54 -2.06 -7.96 5.10
N GLN A 55 -3.33 -7.99 4.70
CA GLN A 55 -4.20 -9.14 4.84
C GLN A 55 -4.48 -9.70 3.45
N PRO A 56 -3.77 -10.75 3.02
CA PRO A 56 -3.92 -11.27 1.64
C PRO A 56 -5.35 -11.72 1.32
N GLU A 57 -6.04 -12.28 2.29
CA GLU A 57 -7.40 -12.78 2.08
C GLU A 57 -8.39 -11.67 1.79
N GLN A 58 -8.13 -10.49 2.32
CA GLN A 58 -9.01 -9.34 2.18
C GLN A 58 -8.44 -8.31 1.21
N GLN A 59 -7.20 -8.49 0.79
CA GLN A 59 -6.49 -7.59 -0.09
C GLN A 59 -6.51 -6.15 0.44
N GLN A 60 -6.19 -6.00 1.71
CA GLN A 60 -6.10 -4.69 2.34
C GLN A 60 -5.15 -4.75 3.53
N PHE A 61 -4.70 -3.57 3.95
CA PHE A 61 -3.93 -3.41 5.19
C PHE A 61 -4.89 -3.12 6.34
N ARG A 62 -4.58 -3.68 7.51
CA ARG A 62 -5.40 -3.44 8.71
C ARG A 62 -4.57 -3.17 9.94
#